data_af7598485980b38812596fb2ab9bb0fa
#
_entry.id   af7598485980b38812596fb2ab9bb0fa
#
_cell.length_a   1.000
_cell.length_b   1.000
_cell.length_c   1.000
_cell.angle_alpha   90.00
_cell.angle_beta   90.00
_cell.angle_gamma   90.00
#
_symmetry.space_group_name_H-M   'P 1'
#
loop_
_entity.id
_entity.type
_entity.pdbx_description
1 polymer ?
#
loop_
_entity_poly.entity_id
_entity_poly.type
_entity_poly.pdbx_seq_one_letter_code
_entity_poly.pdbx_strand_id
1 'polypeptide(L)'
;MRINPKLIELWTKASHQYHASLAGSPAEEYLHSRGILEGSQRFRLGYVAEVAPGHEDRLRYHLSIPYITEAGVVGFKFRRIDGGEPRYMIPTGQKQHLYNVDAIINAVGRVLVVEGEIDAISATLAGFPAVAVAGVNAWKPHFARCFDGIGEVIICTDNDAKEDGSNPGQDLARRLQDAIPQSIRVSLSPGMDINGMICDQGAQALASLVNAID
;
A
#
# COMPACT_ATOMS: atom_id res chain seq x y z
N MET A 1 10.10 -1.26 -19.42
CA MET A 1 9.00 -1.18 -20.43
C MET A 1 8.05 -0.10 -19.98
N ARG A 2 7.86 0.95 -20.79
CA ARG A 2 7.02 2.11 -20.43
C ARG A 2 5.54 1.71 -20.45
N ILE A 3 4.76 2.25 -19.50
CA ILE A 3 3.29 2.12 -19.50
C ILE A 3 2.76 3.01 -20.63
N ASN A 4 1.70 2.56 -21.31
CA ASN A 4 1.08 3.32 -22.39
C ASN A 4 0.52 4.67 -21.85
N PRO A 5 0.93 5.83 -22.39
CA PRO A 5 0.45 7.14 -21.92
C PRO A 5 -1.07 7.29 -21.96
N LYS A 6 -1.73 6.71 -22.97
CA LYS A 6 -3.21 6.71 -23.05
C LYS A 6 -3.85 5.94 -21.89
N LEU A 7 -3.21 4.86 -21.42
CA LEU A 7 -3.71 4.11 -20.28
C LEU A 7 -3.53 4.90 -18.99
N ILE A 8 -2.41 5.60 -18.81
CA ILE A 8 -2.17 6.50 -17.67
C ILE A 8 -3.25 7.58 -17.62
N GLU A 9 -3.55 8.23 -18.76
CA GLU A 9 -4.60 9.25 -18.84
C GLU A 9 -5.96 8.69 -18.45
N LEU A 10 -6.32 7.52 -19.01
CA LEU A 10 -7.59 6.85 -18.73
C LEU A 10 -7.72 6.52 -17.24
N TRP A 11 -6.69 5.92 -16.65
CA TRP A 11 -6.68 5.54 -15.24
C TRP A 11 -6.63 6.76 -14.30
N THR A 12 -5.95 7.84 -14.71
CA THR A 12 -5.98 9.09 -13.96
C THR A 12 -7.41 9.68 -13.91
N LYS A 13 -8.14 9.69 -15.03
CA LYS A 13 -9.56 10.08 -15.06
C LYS A 13 -10.43 9.17 -14.19
N ALA A 14 -10.25 7.87 -14.29
CA ALA A 14 -10.95 6.89 -13.46
C ALA A 14 -10.72 7.14 -11.96
N SER A 15 -9.49 7.45 -11.54
CA SER A 15 -9.20 7.74 -10.14
C SER A 15 -9.92 8.98 -9.61
N HIS A 16 -10.07 10.02 -10.44
CA HIS A 16 -10.86 11.20 -10.07
C HIS A 16 -12.36 10.88 -9.95
N GLN A 17 -12.90 10.11 -10.90
CA GLN A 17 -14.30 9.65 -10.85
C GLN A 17 -14.59 8.87 -9.56
N TYR A 18 -13.73 7.90 -9.22
CA TYR A 18 -13.91 7.09 -8.01
C TYR A 18 -13.73 7.90 -6.72
N HIS A 19 -12.78 8.84 -6.72
CA HIS A 19 -12.59 9.72 -5.57
C HIS A 19 -13.80 10.64 -5.35
N ALA A 20 -14.39 11.16 -6.41
CA ALA A 20 -15.62 11.98 -6.34
C ALA A 20 -16.82 11.21 -5.76
N SER A 21 -16.81 9.87 -5.87
CA SER A 21 -17.86 8.98 -5.34
C SER A 21 -17.56 8.48 -3.93
N LEU A 22 -16.50 8.96 -3.26
CA LEU A 22 -16.10 8.47 -1.94
C LEU A 22 -17.05 8.95 -0.83
N ALA A 23 -17.37 10.24 -0.83
CA ALA A 23 -18.20 10.85 0.22
C ALA A 23 -19.58 10.19 0.33
N GLY A 24 -19.98 9.80 1.53
CA GLY A 24 -21.24 9.11 1.81
C GLY A 24 -21.29 7.65 1.36
N SER A 25 -20.17 7.09 0.90
CA SER A 25 -20.10 5.69 0.44
C SER A 25 -19.68 4.73 1.57
N PRO A 26 -19.93 3.42 1.42
CA PRO A 26 -19.39 2.41 2.33
C PRO A 26 -17.85 2.40 2.38
N ALA A 27 -17.17 2.88 1.34
CA ALA A 27 -15.71 3.00 1.35
C ALA A 27 -15.23 4.13 2.28
N GLU A 28 -15.97 5.22 2.42
CA GLU A 28 -15.66 6.27 3.40
C GLU A 28 -15.73 5.72 4.83
N GLU A 29 -16.79 4.98 5.17
CA GLU A 29 -16.95 4.32 6.47
C GLU A 29 -15.79 3.35 6.74
N TYR A 30 -15.41 2.56 5.72
CA TYR A 30 -14.26 1.67 5.81
C TYR A 30 -12.96 2.44 6.09
N LEU A 31 -12.67 3.52 5.37
CA LEU A 31 -11.47 4.34 5.58
C LEU A 31 -11.47 5.00 6.97
N HIS A 32 -12.64 5.42 7.44
CA HIS A 32 -12.81 5.95 8.80
C HIS A 32 -12.48 4.87 9.85
N SER A 33 -13.01 3.65 9.69
CA SER A 33 -12.74 2.53 10.62
C SER A 33 -11.28 2.11 10.65
N ARG A 34 -10.52 2.40 9.58
CA ARG A 34 -9.08 2.14 9.47
C ARG A 34 -8.21 3.34 9.89
N GLY A 35 -8.82 4.45 10.33
CA GLY A 35 -8.11 5.66 10.77
C GLY A 35 -7.34 6.39 9.67
N ILE A 36 -7.70 6.20 8.38
CA ILE A 36 -6.97 6.75 7.24
C ILE A 36 -7.81 7.63 6.31
N LEU A 37 -9.02 8.01 6.74
CA LEU A 37 -9.90 8.85 5.92
C LEU A 37 -9.27 10.20 5.56
N GLU A 38 -8.50 10.80 6.46
CA GLU A 38 -7.80 12.08 6.23
C GLU A 38 -6.79 12.00 5.08
N GLY A 39 -6.26 10.79 4.81
CA GLY A 39 -5.37 10.52 3.69
C GLY A 39 -6.07 10.38 2.34
N SER A 40 -7.42 10.31 2.31
CA SER A 40 -8.17 9.98 1.10
C SER A 40 -7.90 10.93 -0.06
N GLN A 41 -7.77 12.22 0.19
CA GLN A 41 -7.43 13.23 -0.81
C GLN A 41 -6.01 13.04 -1.34
N ARG A 42 -5.02 12.86 -0.46
CA ARG A 42 -3.60 12.70 -0.83
C ARG A 42 -3.39 11.47 -1.69
N PHE A 43 -3.97 10.35 -1.30
CA PHE A 43 -3.84 9.06 -1.99
C PHE A 43 -4.93 8.83 -3.04
N ARG A 44 -5.83 9.81 -3.22
CA ARG A 44 -6.97 9.76 -4.15
C ARG A 44 -7.77 8.46 -4.00
N LEU A 45 -7.95 8.02 -2.75
CA LEU A 45 -8.80 6.86 -2.46
C LEU A 45 -10.23 7.14 -2.88
N GLY A 46 -10.94 6.13 -3.37
CA GLY A 46 -12.28 6.35 -3.91
C GLY A 46 -13.17 5.12 -3.82
N TYR A 47 -14.42 5.29 -4.25
CA TYR A 47 -15.43 4.23 -4.31
C TYR A 47 -15.88 4.00 -5.74
N VAL A 48 -15.96 2.75 -6.15
CA VAL A 48 -16.44 2.38 -7.49
C VAL A 48 -17.97 2.26 -7.48
N ALA A 49 -18.67 3.39 -7.44
CA ALA A 49 -20.12 3.43 -7.60
C ALA A 49 -20.51 3.02 -9.02
N GLU A 50 -19.79 3.58 -9.99
CA GLU A 50 -19.89 3.25 -11.42
C GLU A 50 -18.51 2.94 -11.98
N VAL A 51 -18.43 1.93 -12.82
CA VAL A 51 -17.17 1.47 -13.41
C VAL A 51 -16.74 2.42 -14.52
N ALA A 52 -15.53 2.94 -14.41
CA ALA A 52 -14.95 3.82 -15.43
C ALA A 52 -14.58 3.04 -16.70
N PRO A 53 -14.54 3.70 -17.87
CA PRO A 53 -14.10 3.08 -19.12
C PRO A 53 -12.73 2.42 -18.98
N GLY A 54 -12.63 1.18 -19.47
CA GLY A 54 -11.39 0.38 -19.41
C GLY A 54 -11.21 -0.45 -18.14
N HIS A 55 -12.14 -0.36 -17.20
CA HIS A 55 -12.22 -1.27 -16.04
C HIS A 55 -13.36 -2.29 -16.20
N GLU A 56 -13.26 -3.41 -15.49
CA GLU A 56 -14.24 -4.48 -15.55
C GLU A 56 -15.37 -4.28 -14.52
N ASP A 57 -16.59 -4.68 -14.86
CA ASP A 57 -17.77 -4.50 -14.00
C ASP A 57 -17.67 -5.19 -12.63
N ARG A 58 -16.87 -6.26 -12.53
CA ARG A 58 -16.56 -6.95 -11.27
C ARG A 58 -15.88 -6.06 -10.22
N LEU A 59 -15.37 -4.89 -10.59
CA LEU A 59 -14.71 -3.92 -9.69
C LEU A 59 -15.72 -2.95 -9.04
N ARG A 60 -17.00 -3.01 -9.43
CA ARG A 60 -18.05 -2.18 -8.82
C ARG A 60 -18.16 -2.45 -7.32
N TYR A 61 -18.46 -1.41 -6.57
CA TYR A 61 -18.65 -1.42 -5.11
C TYR A 61 -17.40 -1.71 -4.28
N HIS A 62 -16.21 -1.54 -4.86
CA HIS A 62 -14.94 -1.68 -4.16
C HIS A 62 -14.35 -0.31 -3.78
N LEU A 63 -13.55 -0.30 -2.71
CA LEU A 63 -12.60 0.78 -2.47
C LEU A 63 -11.54 0.75 -3.56
N SER A 64 -11.33 1.85 -4.26
CA SER A 64 -10.25 2.02 -5.23
C SER A 64 -9.01 2.64 -4.59
N ILE A 65 -7.86 2.02 -4.83
CA ILE A 65 -6.54 2.45 -4.34
C ILE A 65 -5.66 2.66 -5.58
N PRO A 66 -5.54 3.88 -6.10
CA PRO A 66 -4.73 4.15 -7.28
C PRO A 66 -3.24 4.21 -6.94
N TYR A 67 -2.42 3.69 -7.84
CA TYR A 67 -0.96 3.78 -7.79
C TYR A 67 -0.53 5.03 -8.54
N ILE A 68 -0.23 6.08 -7.80
CA ILE A 68 0.06 7.41 -8.32
C ILE A 68 1.55 7.60 -8.47
N THR A 69 1.98 8.22 -9.56
CA THR A 69 3.33 8.67 -9.84
C THR A 69 3.28 10.07 -10.44
N GLU A 70 4.43 10.73 -10.65
CA GLU A 70 4.52 12.00 -11.38
C GLU A 70 3.90 11.93 -12.78
N ALA A 71 3.93 10.76 -13.43
CA ALA A 71 3.32 10.56 -14.75
C ALA A 71 1.78 10.44 -14.70
N GLY A 72 1.19 10.27 -13.52
CA GLY A 72 -0.22 9.98 -13.30
C GLY A 72 -0.45 8.61 -12.67
N VAL A 73 -1.66 8.06 -12.85
CA VAL A 73 -2.01 6.74 -12.28
C VAL A 73 -1.50 5.61 -13.16
N VAL A 74 -0.65 4.76 -12.60
CA VAL A 74 0.01 3.65 -13.31
C VAL A 74 -0.58 2.28 -12.97
N GLY A 75 -1.52 2.22 -12.05
CA GLY A 75 -2.20 1.00 -11.64
C GLY A 75 -3.28 1.28 -10.60
N PHE A 76 -4.03 0.23 -10.31
CA PHE A 76 -5.03 0.21 -9.24
C PHE A 76 -4.95 -1.09 -8.46
N LYS A 77 -5.33 -1.01 -7.20
CA LYS A 77 -5.82 -2.14 -6.43
C LYS A 77 -7.22 -1.81 -5.93
N PHE A 78 -8.09 -2.78 -5.98
CA PHE A 78 -9.47 -2.65 -5.53
C PHE A 78 -9.65 -3.56 -4.33
N ARG A 79 -10.10 -2.97 -3.23
CA ARG A 79 -10.37 -3.71 -2.01
C ARG A 79 -11.85 -3.94 -1.84
N ARG A 80 -12.22 -5.17 -1.63
CA ARG A 80 -13.56 -5.56 -1.22
C ARG A 80 -13.84 -5.09 0.21
N ILE A 81 -14.99 -4.45 0.42
CA ILE A 81 -15.37 -3.86 1.71
C ILE A 81 -16.59 -4.52 2.34
N ASP A 82 -17.19 -5.49 1.65
CA ASP A 82 -18.33 -6.29 2.12
C ASP A 82 -17.93 -7.59 2.85
N GLY A 83 -16.62 -7.80 3.08
CA GLY A 83 -16.09 -8.99 3.74
C GLY A 83 -15.96 -10.23 2.86
N GLY A 84 -16.34 -10.16 1.58
CA GLY A 84 -16.26 -11.30 0.66
C GLY A 84 -14.84 -11.55 0.09
N GLU A 85 -14.67 -12.69 -0.59
CA GLU A 85 -13.42 -13.08 -1.26
C GLU A 85 -13.58 -13.02 -2.79
N PRO A 86 -12.50 -12.75 -3.55
CA PRO A 86 -11.17 -12.37 -3.06
C PRO A 86 -11.18 -10.95 -2.46
N ARG A 87 -10.45 -10.76 -1.36
CA ARG A 87 -10.36 -9.48 -0.65
C ARG A 87 -9.80 -8.35 -1.52
N TYR A 88 -8.89 -8.67 -2.41
CA TYR A 88 -8.27 -7.70 -3.32
C TYR A 88 -8.33 -8.15 -4.78
N MET A 89 -8.52 -7.17 -5.66
CA MET A 89 -8.48 -7.36 -7.10
C MET A 89 -7.62 -6.28 -7.77
N ILE A 90 -7.09 -6.61 -8.95
CA ILE A 90 -6.40 -5.68 -9.84
C ILE A 90 -7.04 -5.74 -11.23
N PRO A 91 -6.93 -4.69 -12.06
CA PRO A 91 -7.35 -4.74 -13.46
C PRO A 91 -6.63 -5.87 -14.21
N THR A 92 -7.35 -6.52 -15.11
CA THR A 92 -6.77 -7.58 -15.93
C THR A 92 -5.59 -7.06 -16.75
N GLY A 93 -4.47 -7.79 -16.72
CA GLY A 93 -3.24 -7.43 -17.45
C GLY A 93 -2.38 -6.35 -16.78
N GLN A 94 -2.80 -5.81 -15.64
CA GLN A 94 -1.97 -4.89 -14.88
C GLN A 94 -0.70 -5.58 -14.36
N LYS A 95 0.43 -4.89 -14.48
CA LYS A 95 1.69 -5.34 -13.90
C LYS A 95 1.78 -4.99 -12.42
N GLN A 96 2.62 -5.73 -11.71
CA GLN A 96 2.95 -5.41 -10.32
C GLN A 96 3.80 -4.14 -10.25
N HIS A 97 3.46 -3.28 -9.31
CA HIS A 97 4.17 -2.04 -8.98
C HIS A 97 4.34 -1.94 -7.47
N LEU A 98 5.34 -1.19 -7.03
CA LEU A 98 5.39 -0.71 -5.65
C LEU A 98 4.32 0.38 -5.48
N TYR A 99 3.67 0.40 -4.32
CA TYR A 99 2.69 1.42 -3.97
C TYR A 99 3.37 2.59 -3.24
N ASN A 100 2.93 3.82 -3.52
CA ASN A 100 3.43 5.04 -2.91
C ASN A 100 4.95 5.28 -3.16
N VAL A 101 5.37 5.11 -4.41
CA VAL A 101 6.79 5.29 -4.81
C VAL A 101 7.32 6.70 -4.54
N ASP A 102 6.46 7.69 -4.42
CA ASP A 102 6.81 9.07 -4.02
C ASP A 102 7.49 9.10 -2.64
N ALA A 103 7.17 8.14 -1.76
CA ALA A 103 7.85 8.00 -0.48
C ALA A 103 9.35 7.69 -0.63
N ILE A 104 9.74 6.97 -1.70
CA ILE A 104 11.14 6.69 -2.01
C ILE A 104 11.81 7.92 -2.63
N ILE A 105 11.13 8.56 -3.60
CA ILE A 105 11.65 9.72 -4.34
C ILE A 105 11.91 10.90 -3.38
N ASN A 106 11.02 11.08 -2.42
CA ASN A 106 11.08 12.19 -1.46
C ASN A 106 11.67 11.79 -0.10
N ALA A 107 12.26 10.60 0.01
CA ALA A 107 12.85 10.13 1.26
C ALA A 107 14.02 11.02 1.69
N VAL A 108 13.95 11.55 2.90
CA VAL A 108 15.07 12.24 3.55
C VAL A 108 15.73 11.26 4.50
N GLY A 109 16.65 10.47 3.95
CA GLY A 109 17.47 9.52 4.70
C GLY A 109 16.81 8.17 5.01
N ARG A 110 15.50 8.10 5.26
CA ARG A 110 14.81 6.89 5.74
C ARG A 110 13.54 6.59 4.96
N VAL A 111 13.24 5.29 4.70
CA VAL A 111 11.97 4.82 4.13
C VAL A 111 11.56 3.48 4.74
N LEU A 112 10.26 3.33 5.02
CA LEU A 112 9.68 2.05 5.42
C LEU A 112 9.26 1.24 4.19
N VAL A 113 9.50 -0.07 4.22
CA VAL A 113 8.99 -1.04 3.26
C VAL A 113 8.01 -1.95 3.98
N VAL A 114 6.74 -1.86 3.60
CA VAL A 114 5.63 -2.56 4.26
C VAL A 114 4.94 -3.53 3.31
N GLU A 115 4.03 -4.37 3.81
CA GLU A 115 3.38 -5.37 2.99
C GLU A 115 2.23 -4.78 2.16
N GLY A 116 1.29 -4.08 2.80
CA GLY A 116 0.02 -3.65 2.23
C GLY A 116 -0.10 -2.14 1.99
N GLU A 117 -1.03 -1.76 1.10
CA GLU A 117 -1.29 -0.36 0.77
C GLU A 117 -1.84 0.43 1.96
N ILE A 118 -2.71 -0.20 2.76
CA ILE A 118 -3.29 0.43 3.95
C ILE A 118 -2.19 0.75 4.97
N ASP A 119 -1.22 -0.16 5.15
CA ASP A 119 -0.09 0.03 6.05
C ASP A 119 0.81 1.17 5.59
N ALA A 120 1.09 1.25 4.28
CA ALA A 120 1.87 2.36 3.72
C ALA A 120 1.17 3.71 3.89
N ILE A 121 -0.16 3.76 3.72
CA ILE A 121 -0.95 4.96 3.97
C ILE A 121 -0.87 5.34 5.46
N SER A 122 -1.12 4.40 6.35
CA SER A 122 -1.11 4.62 7.80
C SER A 122 0.24 5.09 8.30
N ALA A 123 1.32 4.44 7.89
CA ALA A 123 2.68 4.85 8.24
C ALA A 123 3.01 6.25 7.69
N THR A 124 2.58 6.56 6.46
CA THR A 124 2.81 7.87 5.84
C THR A 124 2.04 8.98 6.57
N LEU A 125 0.81 8.74 7.00
CA LEU A 125 0.02 9.68 7.81
C LEU A 125 0.62 9.86 9.21
N ALA A 126 1.22 8.81 9.76
CA ALA A 126 1.98 8.87 11.02
C ALA A 126 3.34 9.60 10.90
N GLY A 127 3.70 10.12 9.71
CA GLY A 127 4.93 10.88 9.49
C GLY A 127 6.13 10.05 9.01
N PHE A 128 5.94 8.76 8.70
CA PHE A 128 7.01 7.88 8.20
C PHE A 128 6.82 7.62 6.71
N PRO A 129 7.75 8.08 5.82
CA PRO A 129 7.69 7.74 4.40
C PRO A 129 7.65 6.21 4.24
N ALA A 130 6.59 5.68 3.61
CA ALA A 130 6.39 4.25 3.49
C ALA A 130 5.96 3.86 2.07
N VAL A 131 6.54 2.77 1.58
CA VAL A 131 6.23 2.14 0.29
C VAL A 131 5.72 0.72 0.54
N ALA A 132 4.67 0.29 -0.17
CA ALA A 132 4.19 -1.09 -0.04
C ALA A 132 4.62 -1.97 -1.21
N VAL A 133 4.91 -3.23 -0.90
CA VAL A 133 5.17 -4.30 -1.88
C VAL A 133 3.88 -4.75 -2.56
N ALA A 134 2.72 -4.42 -1.99
CA ALA A 134 1.39 -4.76 -2.49
C ALA A 134 1.01 -6.25 -2.37
N GLY A 135 1.56 -6.92 -1.36
CA GLY A 135 1.27 -8.30 -0.97
C GLY A 135 2.47 -9.25 -1.11
N VAL A 136 2.45 -10.31 -0.34
CA VAL A 136 3.58 -11.25 -0.15
C VAL A 136 4.17 -11.84 -1.45
N ASN A 137 3.38 -11.96 -2.51
CA ASN A 137 3.80 -12.52 -3.79
C ASN A 137 4.10 -11.47 -4.88
N ALA A 138 3.95 -10.18 -4.56
CA ALA A 138 4.07 -9.09 -5.54
C ALA A 138 5.51 -8.60 -5.73
N TRP A 139 6.44 -8.93 -4.84
CA TRP A 139 7.85 -8.55 -4.95
C TRP A 139 8.48 -9.03 -6.26
N LYS A 140 9.22 -8.12 -6.90
CA LYS A 140 10.01 -8.41 -8.10
C LYS A 140 11.47 -7.99 -7.86
N PRO A 141 12.47 -8.80 -8.26
CA PRO A 141 13.88 -8.51 -7.98
C PRO A 141 14.35 -7.13 -8.44
N HIS A 142 13.80 -6.62 -9.54
CA HIS A 142 14.18 -5.30 -10.06
C HIS A 142 13.71 -4.13 -9.19
N PHE A 143 12.76 -4.35 -8.26
CA PHE A 143 12.33 -3.31 -7.31
C PHE A 143 13.41 -2.94 -6.31
N ALA A 144 14.37 -3.83 -6.03
CA ALA A 144 15.48 -3.55 -5.13
C ALA A 144 16.24 -2.28 -5.52
N ARG A 145 16.39 -2.04 -6.83
CA ARG A 145 17.07 -0.83 -7.35
C ARG A 145 16.38 0.48 -6.99
N CYS A 146 15.10 0.46 -6.63
CA CYS A 146 14.41 1.65 -6.19
C CYS A 146 14.95 2.17 -4.85
N PHE A 147 15.66 1.34 -4.11
CA PHE A 147 16.23 1.65 -2.80
C PHE A 147 17.74 1.98 -2.86
N ASP A 148 18.33 1.97 -4.05
CA ASP A 148 19.73 2.35 -4.22
C ASP A 148 19.92 3.82 -3.81
N GLY A 149 20.87 4.07 -2.91
CA GLY A 149 21.17 5.42 -2.40
C GLY A 149 20.27 5.92 -1.25
N ILE A 150 19.30 5.14 -0.82
CA ILE A 150 18.54 5.44 0.41
C ILE A 150 19.42 5.09 1.62
N GLY A 151 19.58 6.04 2.55
CA GLY A 151 20.44 5.87 3.72
C GLY A 151 19.98 4.76 4.66
N GLU A 152 18.67 4.67 4.89
CA GLU A 152 18.09 3.68 5.78
C GLU A 152 16.78 3.12 5.19
N VAL A 153 16.75 1.81 4.96
CA VAL A 153 15.57 1.08 4.50
C VAL A 153 15.10 0.16 5.63
N ILE A 154 13.90 0.42 6.16
CA ILE A 154 13.34 -0.36 7.27
C ILE A 154 12.23 -1.25 6.74
N ILE A 155 12.41 -2.55 6.87
CA ILE A 155 11.41 -3.55 6.49
C ILE A 155 10.53 -3.85 7.70
N CYS A 156 9.23 -3.59 7.55
CA CYS A 156 8.22 -3.85 8.57
C CYS A 156 6.98 -4.48 7.90
N THR A 157 6.93 -5.80 7.87
CA THR A 157 5.83 -6.59 7.29
C THR A 157 4.91 -7.12 8.38
N ASP A 158 3.74 -7.61 7.97
CA ASP A 158 2.76 -8.23 8.84
C ASP A 158 3.37 -9.41 9.62
N ASN A 159 2.88 -9.65 10.82
CA ASN A 159 3.32 -10.75 11.67
C ASN A 159 2.15 -11.68 12.00
N ASP A 160 1.50 -12.17 10.96
CA ASP A 160 0.34 -13.05 11.06
C ASP A 160 0.77 -14.52 10.84
N ALA A 161 1.06 -15.27 11.91
CA ALA A 161 1.25 -16.71 11.83
C ALA A 161 -0.09 -17.40 11.51
N LYS A 162 -0.10 -18.28 10.51
CA LYS A 162 -1.24 -19.11 10.15
C LYS A 162 -1.31 -20.35 11.03
N GLU A 163 -2.46 -21.04 11.01
CA GLU A 163 -2.68 -22.29 11.76
C GLU A 163 -1.65 -23.39 11.42
N ASP A 164 -1.14 -23.42 10.18
CA ASP A 164 -0.12 -24.35 9.72
C ASP A 164 1.31 -23.96 10.17
N GLY A 165 1.46 -22.90 10.96
CA GLY A 165 2.73 -22.36 11.42
C GLY A 165 3.50 -21.51 10.41
N SER A 166 2.98 -21.34 9.18
CA SER A 166 3.59 -20.44 8.20
C SER A 166 3.34 -18.98 8.57
N ASN A 167 4.27 -18.10 8.20
CA ASN A 167 4.13 -16.65 8.38
C ASN A 167 4.58 -15.93 7.10
N PRO A 168 3.66 -15.74 6.14
CA PRO A 168 3.99 -15.18 4.83
C PRO A 168 4.62 -13.79 4.89
N GLY A 169 4.21 -12.95 5.84
CA GLY A 169 4.78 -11.61 6.03
C GLY A 169 6.24 -11.70 6.47
N GLN A 170 6.57 -12.59 7.41
CA GLN A 170 7.97 -12.81 7.83
C GLN A 170 8.82 -13.45 6.74
N ASP A 171 8.23 -14.29 5.88
CA ASP A 171 8.91 -14.84 4.70
C ASP A 171 9.18 -13.73 3.66
N LEU A 172 8.24 -12.81 3.48
CA LEU A 172 8.45 -11.62 2.67
C LEU A 172 9.59 -10.77 3.23
N ALA A 173 9.60 -10.50 4.55
CA ALA A 173 10.64 -9.71 5.19
C ALA A 173 12.05 -10.27 4.93
N ARG A 174 12.22 -11.60 5.03
CA ARG A 174 13.50 -12.26 4.71
C ARG A 174 13.90 -12.04 3.26
N ARG A 175 12.98 -12.26 2.31
CA ARG A 175 13.25 -12.05 0.87
C ARG A 175 13.59 -10.60 0.54
N LEU A 176 12.97 -9.64 1.21
CA LEU A 176 13.28 -8.22 1.06
C LEU A 176 14.66 -7.90 1.61
N GLN A 177 15.02 -8.43 2.78
CA GLN A 177 16.34 -8.22 3.39
C GLN A 177 17.46 -8.82 2.53
N ASP A 178 17.24 -10.01 1.95
CA ASP A 178 18.20 -10.62 1.02
C ASP A 178 18.37 -9.77 -0.26
N ALA A 179 17.29 -9.12 -0.73
CA ALA A 179 17.31 -8.30 -1.95
C ALA A 179 17.81 -6.87 -1.70
N ILE A 180 17.72 -6.36 -0.47
CA ILE A 180 18.14 -5.01 -0.04
C ILE A 180 19.08 -5.16 1.16
N PRO A 181 20.36 -5.51 0.96
CA PRO A 181 21.28 -5.91 2.04
C PRO A 181 21.52 -4.82 3.10
N GLN A 182 21.37 -3.54 2.74
CA GLN A 182 21.48 -2.41 3.68
C GLN A 182 20.21 -2.20 4.54
N SER A 183 19.15 -3.00 4.34
CA SER A 183 17.91 -2.83 5.09
C SER A 183 18.00 -3.40 6.50
N ILE A 184 17.24 -2.78 7.40
CA ILE A 184 17.03 -3.22 8.76
C ILE A 184 15.63 -3.79 8.88
N ARG A 185 15.48 -4.93 9.51
CA ARG A 185 14.18 -5.57 9.72
C ARG A 185 13.67 -5.30 11.12
N VAL A 186 12.43 -4.80 11.22
CA VAL A 186 11.67 -4.69 12.46
C VAL A 186 10.50 -5.65 12.45
N SER A 187 10.20 -6.23 13.61
CA SER A 187 9.08 -7.17 13.75
C SER A 187 7.98 -6.55 14.58
N LEU A 188 6.76 -6.61 14.05
CA LEU A 188 5.55 -6.30 14.79
C LEU A 188 5.24 -7.42 15.81
N SER A 189 4.40 -7.10 16.80
CA SER A 189 3.85 -8.11 17.69
C SER A 189 3.05 -9.16 16.90
N PRO A 190 2.99 -10.42 17.37
CA PRO A 190 2.20 -11.45 16.69
C PRO A 190 0.76 -11.03 16.44
N GLY A 191 0.26 -11.29 15.24
CA GLY A 191 -1.11 -10.95 14.80
C GLY A 191 -1.31 -9.49 14.42
N MET A 192 -0.24 -8.68 14.33
CA MET A 192 -0.35 -7.24 14.02
C MET A 192 0.14 -6.92 12.61
N ASP A 193 -0.56 -5.96 11.97
CA ASP A 193 -0.10 -5.15 10.86
C ASP A 193 0.15 -3.70 11.35
N ILE A 194 0.76 -2.86 10.53
CA ILE A 194 1.08 -1.46 10.91
C ILE A 194 -0.20 -0.66 11.15
N ASN A 195 -1.21 -0.81 10.30
CA ASN A 195 -2.47 -0.11 10.48
C ASN A 195 -3.15 -0.49 11.78
N GLY A 196 -3.23 -1.78 12.11
CA GLY A 196 -3.78 -2.28 13.36
C GLY A 196 -3.04 -1.71 14.56
N MET A 197 -1.70 -1.73 14.55
CA MET A 197 -0.90 -1.15 15.61
C MET A 197 -1.19 0.35 15.81
N ILE A 198 -1.27 1.12 14.71
CA ILE A 198 -1.56 2.56 14.80
C ILE A 198 -2.98 2.81 15.31
N CYS A 199 -3.98 2.04 14.86
CA CYS A 199 -5.35 2.15 15.35
C CYS A 199 -5.49 1.84 16.84
N ASP A 200 -4.77 0.82 17.33
CA ASP A 200 -4.87 0.35 18.72
C ASP A 200 -4.01 1.17 19.68
N GLN A 201 -2.82 1.61 19.25
CA GLN A 201 -1.80 2.18 20.14
C GLN A 201 -1.37 3.60 19.74
N GLY A 202 -1.88 4.12 18.63
CA GLY A 202 -1.53 5.44 18.09
C GLY A 202 -0.21 5.47 17.31
N ALA A 203 0.01 6.57 16.58
CA ALA A 203 1.19 6.78 15.74
C ALA A 203 2.53 6.71 16.51
N GLN A 204 2.50 7.02 17.82
CA GLN A 204 3.68 6.96 18.67
C GLN A 204 4.24 5.54 18.84
N ALA A 205 3.41 4.51 18.71
CA ALA A 205 3.87 3.12 18.75
C ALA A 205 4.78 2.80 17.55
N LEU A 206 4.41 3.25 16.34
CA LEU A 206 5.27 3.12 15.17
C LEU A 206 6.58 3.92 15.34
N ALA A 207 6.49 5.14 15.86
CA ALA A 207 7.67 5.96 16.15
C ALA A 207 8.65 5.26 17.11
N SER A 208 8.13 4.68 18.19
CA SER A 208 8.94 3.94 19.16
C SER A 208 9.59 2.71 18.54
N LEU A 209 8.85 1.96 17.71
CA LEU A 209 9.36 0.77 17.02
C LEU A 209 10.49 1.12 16.03
N VAL A 210 10.30 2.18 15.24
CA VAL A 210 11.27 2.60 14.21
C VAL A 210 12.51 3.23 14.82
N ASN A 211 12.37 4.04 15.89
CA ASN A 211 13.49 4.71 16.53
C ASN A 211 14.26 3.81 17.51
N ALA A 212 13.76 2.62 17.84
CA ALA A 212 14.51 1.64 18.65
C ALA A 212 15.63 0.92 17.87
N ILE A 213 15.83 1.28 16.60
CA ILE A 213 16.85 0.72 15.72
C ILE A 213 18.21 1.42 15.91
N ASP A 214 18.22 2.64 16.48
CA ASP A 214 19.42 3.48 16.67
C ASP A 214 20.32 3.00 17.83
#